data_9e1072320a0beb39a987b0a1fc12c868
#
_entry.id   9e1072320a0beb39a987b0a1fc12c868
#
_cell.length_a   1.000
_cell.length_b   1.000
_cell.length_c   1.000
_cell.angle_alpha   90.00
_cell.angle_beta   90.00
_cell.angle_gamma   90.00
#
_symmetry.space_group_name_H-M   'P 1'
#
loop_
_entity.id
_entity.type
_entity.pdbx_description
1 polymer ?
#
loop_
_entity_poly.entity_id
_entity_poly.type
_entity_poly.pdbx_seq_one_letter_code
_entity_poly.pdbx_strand_id
1 'polypeptide(L)'
;MRLVPGPGPATERVTIWFGTTLVESLSWGEREGGRSLAVDPTDWARAAGPAVQEATWAAVVAAEPEADTAGMRAQFLCHALGARDKETWNLEPWRPEVDSLEMLAARCNPT
;
A
#
# COMPACT_ATOMS: atom_id res chain seq x y z
N MET A 1 17.30 1.87 -14.44
CA MET A 1 17.65 1.77 -13.78
C MET A 1 17.59 1.52 -12.71
N ARG A 2 17.72 1.32 -12.03
CA ARG A 2 17.59 0.95 -10.99
C ARG A 2 18.17 1.37 -10.07
N LEU A 3 18.08 1.50 -9.21
CA LEU A 3 18.60 1.83 -8.36
C LEU A 3 18.67 1.39 -7.31
N VAL A 4 19.15 1.08 -6.77
CA VAL A 4 19.22 0.55 -5.79
C VAL A 4 19.65 1.17 -4.80
N PRO A 5 19.09 1.22 -3.89
CA PRO A 5 19.32 1.92 -2.87
C PRO A 5 20.31 1.46 -2.09
N GLY A 6 20.97 1.87 -1.74
CA GLY A 6 21.80 1.51 -0.91
C GLY A 6 21.34 1.06 0.26
N PRO A 7 22.09 0.92 1.18
CA PRO A 7 21.77 0.28 2.29
C PRO A 7 21.01 1.03 3.21
N GLY A 8 20.35 1.72 2.99
CA GLY A 8 19.59 2.42 3.91
C GLY A 8 19.17 1.65 5.09
N PRO A 9 18.46 2.24 5.95
CA PRO A 9 18.00 1.61 7.16
C PRO A 9 17.12 0.48 6.84
N ALA A 10 17.17 -0.47 7.62
CA ALA A 10 16.40 -1.64 7.38
C ALA A 10 14.94 -1.39 7.32
N THR A 11 14.47 -0.42 8.03
CA THR A 11 13.05 -0.23 8.04
C THR A 11 12.56 0.50 6.87
N GLU A 12 13.41 1.07 6.06
CA GLU A 12 12.95 1.81 5.02
C GLU A 12 13.32 1.25 3.76
N ARG A 13 12.46 1.15 2.85
CA ARG A 13 12.75 0.56 1.66
C ARG A 13 12.23 1.31 0.56
N VAL A 14 12.99 1.68 -0.33
CA VAL A 14 12.51 2.31 -1.50
C VAL A 14 12.65 1.33 -2.62
N THR A 15 11.56 1.05 -3.26
CA THR A 15 11.54 0.05 -4.23
C THR A 15 11.21 0.64 -5.51
N ILE A 16 12.15 1.06 -6.26
CA ILE A 16 11.87 1.65 -7.46
C ILE A 16 12.47 0.95 -8.52
N TRP A 17 11.83 0.29 -9.31
CA TRP A 17 12.43 -0.37 -10.37
C TRP A 17 11.53 -0.44 -11.50
N PHE A 18 11.91 -0.98 -12.49
CA PHE A 18 11.30 -1.09 -13.75
C PHE A 18 10.75 0.20 -14.13
N GLY A 19 11.32 1.20 -13.81
CA GLY A 19 10.89 2.44 -14.28
C GLY A 19 9.53 2.75 -14.02
N THR A 20 8.93 2.07 -13.19
CA THR A 20 7.64 2.35 -13.10
C THR A 20 7.46 3.39 -12.18
N THR A 21 6.42 3.94 -12.21
CA THR A 21 6.09 5.00 -11.40
C THR A 21 4.84 4.65 -10.68
N LEU A 22 4.79 3.51 -10.11
CA LEU A 22 3.62 3.08 -9.38
C LEU A 22 3.73 3.38 -7.88
N VAL A 23 4.88 3.18 -7.30
CA VAL A 23 5.05 3.36 -5.86
C VAL A 23 6.30 4.17 -5.59
N GLU A 24 6.17 5.21 -4.80
CA GLU A 24 7.31 6.02 -4.42
C GLU A 24 8.07 5.36 -3.29
N SER A 25 7.39 4.83 -2.32
CA SER A 25 8.06 4.19 -1.18
C SER A 25 7.14 3.24 -0.45
N LEU A 26 7.75 2.32 0.25
CA LEU A 26 7.07 1.38 1.13
C LEU A 26 7.85 1.34 2.43
N SER A 27 7.18 1.42 3.54
CA SER A 27 7.84 1.44 4.83
C SER A 27 6.99 0.78 5.88
N TRP A 28 7.55 -0.18 6.60
CA TRP A 28 6.85 -0.80 7.71
C TRP A 28 7.08 -0.01 8.98
N GLY A 29 6.06 0.09 9.78
CA GLY A 29 6.16 0.73 11.08
C GLY A 29 5.07 0.18 11.98
N GLU A 30 4.67 0.95 12.97
CA GLU A 30 3.61 0.56 13.86
C GLU A 30 2.63 1.69 14.05
N ARG A 31 1.36 1.36 14.06
CA ARG A 31 0.31 2.33 14.28
C ARG A 31 -0.84 1.64 14.99
N GLU A 32 -1.40 2.34 15.94
CA GLU A 32 -2.62 1.86 16.58
C GLU A 32 -2.51 0.45 17.12
N GLY A 33 -1.35 0.10 17.58
CA GLY A 33 -1.19 -1.17 18.26
C GLY A 33 -0.72 -2.32 17.39
N GLY A 34 -0.37 -2.08 16.14
CA GLY A 34 0.10 -3.17 15.31
C GLY A 34 0.96 -2.68 14.18
N ARG A 35 1.41 -3.63 13.38
CA ARG A 35 2.26 -3.30 12.25
C ARG A 35 1.47 -2.58 11.18
N SER A 36 2.12 -1.68 10.50
CA SER A 36 1.48 -0.91 9.44
C SER A 36 2.46 -0.71 8.31
N LEU A 37 2.03 -1.01 7.09
CA LEU A 37 2.82 -0.77 5.91
C LEU A 37 2.35 0.55 5.30
N ALA A 38 3.23 1.52 5.26
CA ALA A 38 2.90 2.80 4.64
C ALA A 38 3.25 2.73 3.17
N VAL A 39 2.25 2.78 2.32
CA VAL A 39 2.43 2.77 0.88
C VAL A 39 2.25 4.18 0.39
N ASP A 40 3.21 4.66 -0.37
CA ASP A 40 3.13 5.99 -0.96
C ASP A 40 3.04 5.83 -2.47
N PRO A 41 1.86 5.72 -3.03
CA PRO A 41 1.74 5.57 -4.49
C PRO A 41 2.10 6.87 -5.18
N THR A 42 2.54 6.77 -6.41
CA THR A 42 2.83 7.98 -7.19
C THR A 42 1.53 8.68 -7.54
N ASP A 43 1.63 9.93 -7.90
CA ASP A 43 0.44 10.68 -8.31
C ASP A 43 -0.24 10.01 -9.49
N TRP A 44 0.54 9.49 -10.42
CA TRP A 44 -0.03 8.82 -11.57
C TRP A 44 -0.81 7.59 -11.17
N ALA A 45 -0.25 6.79 -10.28
CA ALA A 45 -0.95 5.58 -9.84
C ALA A 45 -2.22 5.92 -9.07
N ARG A 46 -2.19 6.99 -8.30
CA ARG A 46 -3.37 7.39 -7.53
C ARG A 46 -4.52 7.79 -8.43
N ALA A 47 -4.20 8.39 -9.56
CA ALA A 47 -5.23 8.89 -10.45
C ALA A 47 -5.71 7.88 -11.48
N ALA A 48 -5.06 6.77 -11.59
CA ALA A 48 -5.34 5.83 -12.66
C ALA A 48 -6.48 4.88 -12.30
N GLY A 49 -6.93 4.15 -13.29
CA GLY A 49 -8.08 3.27 -13.11
C GLY A 49 -7.75 1.90 -12.57
N PRO A 50 -8.72 1.01 -12.58
CA PRO A 50 -8.57 -0.29 -11.91
C PRO A 50 -7.39 -1.15 -12.37
N ALA A 51 -7.09 -1.13 -13.65
CA ALA A 51 -5.97 -1.96 -14.12
C ALA A 51 -4.66 -1.51 -13.50
N VAL A 52 -4.46 -0.20 -13.35
CA VAL A 52 -3.25 0.30 -12.74
C VAL A 52 -3.28 0.06 -11.25
N GLN A 53 -4.45 0.07 -10.63
CA GLN A 53 -4.54 -0.25 -9.22
C GLN A 53 -4.09 -1.69 -8.97
N GLU A 54 -4.49 -2.62 -9.82
CA GLU A 54 -4.05 -4.00 -9.67
C GLU A 54 -2.55 -4.12 -9.90
N ALA A 55 -2.02 -3.39 -10.86
CA ALA A 55 -0.58 -3.42 -11.11
C ALA A 55 0.19 -2.83 -9.93
N THR A 56 -0.36 -1.79 -9.31
CA THR A 56 0.28 -1.18 -8.15
C THR A 56 0.28 -2.15 -6.98
N TRP A 57 -0.84 -2.84 -6.76
CA TRP A 57 -0.91 -3.83 -5.69
C TRP A 57 0.10 -4.95 -5.95
N ALA A 58 0.22 -5.40 -7.20
CA ALA A 58 1.18 -6.43 -7.53
C ALA A 58 2.61 -5.97 -7.24
N ALA A 59 2.90 -4.70 -7.48
CA ALA A 59 4.22 -4.16 -7.18
C ALA A 59 4.47 -4.14 -5.66
N VAL A 60 3.45 -3.81 -4.88
CA VAL A 60 3.57 -3.81 -3.43
C VAL A 60 3.87 -5.22 -2.93
N VAL A 61 3.12 -6.20 -3.41
CA VAL A 61 3.29 -7.58 -2.99
C VAL A 61 4.65 -8.12 -3.42
N ALA A 62 5.11 -7.73 -4.60
CA ALA A 62 6.40 -8.20 -5.07
C ALA A 62 7.52 -7.68 -4.16
N ALA A 63 7.38 -6.45 -3.70
CA ALA A 63 8.39 -5.86 -2.84
C ALA A 63 8.25 -6.30 -1.39
N GLU A 64 7.01 -6.49 -0.96
CA GLU A 64 6.74 -6.86 0.43
C GLU A 64 5.78 -8.04 0.43
N PRO A 65 6.28 -9.25 0.22
CA PRO A 65 5.40 -10.41 0.13
C PRO A 65 4.54 -10.64 1.37
N GLU A 66 4.99 -10.15 2.49
CA GLU A 66 4.24 -10.27 3.71
C GLU A 66 2.92 -9.53 3.63
N ALA A 67 2.79 -8.60 2.73
CA ALA A 67 1.56 -7.84 2.58
C ALA A 67 0.47 -8.60 1.82
N ASP A 68 0.81 -9.73 1.23
CA ASP A 68 -0.12 -10.43 0.35
C ASP A 68 -1.19 -11.19 1.12
N THR A 69 -2.15 -10.47 1.65
CA THR A 69 -3.31 -11.09 2.29
C THR A 69 -4.55 -10.41 1.75
N ALA A 70 -5.67 -11.10 1.85
CA ALA A 70 -6.93 -10.55 1.38
C ALA A 70 -7.29 -9.27 2.13
N GLY A 71 -7.00 -9.23 3.42
CA GLY A 71 -7.32 -8.04 4.20
C GLY A 71 -6.49 -6.83 3.80
N MET A 72 -5.21 -7.05 3.56
CA MET A 72 -4.33 -5.96 3.14
C MET A 72 -4.73 -5.46 1.75
N ARG A 73 -5.08 -6.38 0.87
CA ARG A 73 -5.50 -6.01 -0.46
C ARG A 73 -6.78 -5.18 -0.41
N ALA A 74 -7.72 -5.58 0.44
CA ALA A 74 -8.96 -4.85 0.59
C ALA A 74 -8.72 -3.44 1.11
N GLN A 75 -7.80 -3.29 2.05
CA GLN A 75 -7.46 -1.97 2.57
C GLN A 75 -6.82 -1.12 1.46
N PHE A 76 -5.95 -1.74 0.66
CA PHE A 76 -5.32 -1.03 -0.43
C PHE A 76 -6.36 -0.50 -1.41
N LEU A 77 -7.27 -1.36 -1.83
CA LEU A 77 -8.29 -0.95 -2.80
C LEU A 77 -9.25 0.07 -2.21
N CYS A 78 -9.51 -0.01 -0.91
CA CYS A 78 -10.34 0.98 -0.26
C CYS A 78 -9.68 2.36 -0.31
N HIS A 79 -8.38 2.44 -0.06
CA HIS A 79 -7.68 3.71 -0.15
C HIS A 79 -7.72 4.23 -1.58
N ALA A 80 -7.54 3.34 -2.55
CA ALA A 80 -7.54 3.76 -3.94
C ALA A 80 -8.90 4.34 -4.33
N LEU A 81 -9.96 3.81 -3.76
CA LEU A 81 -11.29 4.24 -4.10
C LEU A 81 -11.75 5.45 -3.29
N GLY A 82 -11.54 5.42 -2.02
CA GLY A 82 -12.13 6.41 -1.12
C GLY A 82 -11.18 7.34 -0.42
N ALA A 83 -9.88 7.15 -0.53
CA ALA A 83 -8.93 7.97 0.20
C ALA A 83 -7.64 8.15 -0.60
N ARG A 84 -7.78 8.26 -1.90
CA ARG A 84 -6.62 8.27 -2.78
C ARG A 84 -5.67 9.44 -2.52
N ASP A 85 -6.14 10.51 -1.95
CA ASP A 85 -5.30 11.67 -1.73
C ASP A 85 -4.55 11.66 -0.42
N LYS A 86 -4.71 10.64 0.39
CA LYS A 86 -3.93 10.60 1.62
C LYS A 86 -2.46 10.44 1.28
N GLU A 87 -1.63 11.06 2.07
CA GLU A 87 -0.22 11.07 1.82
C GLU A 87 0.35 9.65 1.74
N THR A 88 -0.04 8.80 2.66
CA THR A 88 0.31 7.39 2.59
C THR A 88 -0.94 6.57 2.79
N TRP A 89 -0.95 5.40 2.18
CA TRP A 89 -2.02 4.44 2.39
C TRP A 89 -1.48 3.42 3.37
N ASN A 90 -1.96 3.45 4.59
CA ASN A 90 -1.43 2.58 5.62
C ASN A 90 -2.24 1.30 5.67
N LEU A 91 -1.55 0.19 5.49
CA LEU A 91 -2.19 -1.11 5.44
C LEU A 91 -1.76 -1.91 6.64
N GLU A 92 -2.73 -2.42 7.38
CA GLU A 92 -2.45 -3.05 8.66
C GLU A 92 -2.95 -4.49 8.66
N PRO A 93 -2.05 -5.46 8.72
CA PRO A 93 -2.44 -6.86 8.61
C PRO A 93 -3.30 -7.36 9.76
N TRP A 94 -3.30 -6.68 10.88
CA TRP A 94 -4.07 -7.10 12.04
C TRP A 94 -5.54 -6.67 12.00
N ARG A 95 -5.92 -5.86 11.04
CA ARG A 95 -7.32 -5.44 10.99
C ARG A 95 -8.16 -6.55 10.43
N PRO A 96 -9.41 -6.66 10.85
CA PRO A 96 -10.26 -7.75 10.38
C PRO A 96 -10.66 -7.58 8.92
N GLU A 97 -10.94 -8.69 8.27
CA GLU A 97 -11.43 -8.66 6.91
C GLU A 97 -12.92 -8.38 6.99
N VAL A 98 -13.37 -7.43 6.20
CA VAL A 98 -14.79 -7.08 6.17
C VAL A 98 -15.17 -6.88 4.70
N ASP A 99 -16.47 -6.82 4.43
CA ASP A 99 -16.87 -6.63 3.04
C ASP A 99 -16.61 -5.19 2.60
N SER A 100 -16.79 -4.93 1.31
CA SER A 100 -16.45 -3.64 0.75
C SER A 100 -17.20 -2.49 1.35
N LEU A 101 -18.47 -2.71 1.64
CA LEU A 101 -19.27 -1.66 2.19
C LEU A 101 -18.84 -1.32 3.61
N GLU A 102 -18.58 -2.35 4.38
CA GLU A 102 -18.10 -2.16 5.72
C GLU A 102 -16.72 -1.51 5.73
N MET A 103 -15.87 -1.88 4.78
CA MET A 103 -14.56 -1.29 4.66
C MET A 103 -14.66 0.22 4.41
N LEU A 104 -15.54 0.61 3.52
CA LEU A 104 -15.73 2.04 3.24
C LEU A 104 -16.31 2.77 4.45
N ALA A 105 -17.26 2.15 5.11
CA ALA A 105 -17.87 2.76 6.29
C ALA A 105 -16.84 2.97 7.39
N ALA A 106 -15.85 2.10 7.45
CA ALA A 106 -14.79 2.23 8.45
C ALA A 106 -13.65 3.09 7.96
N ARG A 107 -13.81 3.73 6.84
CA ARG A 107 -12.80 4.61 6.25
C ARG A 107 -11.49 3.88 6.07
N CYS A 108 -11.58 2.66 5.56
CA CYS A 108 -10.45 1.79 5.26
C CYS A 108 -9.70 1.28 6.50
N ASN A 109 -10.25 1.50 7.67
CA ASN A 109 -9.61 1.08 8.92
C ASN A 109 -10.55 0.28 9.80
N PRO A 110 -10.98 -0.89 9.37
CA PRO A 110 -11.92 -1.67 10.19
C PRO A 110 -11.26 -2.15 11.46
N THR A 111 -12.02 -2.23 12.50
CA THR A 111 -11.50 -2.67 13.80
C THR A 111 -12.36 -3.75 14.42
#